data_5389deb4bdb7b188dd9cfb95cffd2db0
#
_entry.id   5389deb4bdb7b188dd9cfb95cffd2db0
#
_cell.length_a   1.000
_cell.length_b   1.000
_cell.length_c   1.000
_cell.angle_alpha   90.00
_cell.angle_beta   90.00
_cell.angle_gamma   90.00
#
_symmetry.space_group_name_H-M   'P 1'
#
loop_
_entity.id
_entity.type
_entity.pdbx_description
1 polymer ?
#
loop_
_entity_poly.entity_id
_entity_poly.type
_entity_poly.pdbx_seq_one_letter_code
_entity_poly.pdbx_strand_id
1 'polypeptide(L)'
;MKGVFAAAAFILWACLAGAAQEMSYGQAEYLDSCAICHGTTGTGECPLADQLLKHPADLTRLSERNGGEFPYWLVFAAIDGRHAANQRDYRDMPIWGERFLERDARKYGAKGGEAVTAERIHRLAEYVQSLQRR
;
A
#
# COMPACT_ATOMS: atom_id res chain seq x y z
N MET A 1 39.24 -56.26 -26.26
CA MET A 1 38.93 -54.83 -26.50
C MET A 1 37.69 -54.51 -25.68
N LYS A 2 37.85 -53.82 -24.53
CA LYS A 2 36.79 -53.54 -23.58
C LYS A 2 36.60 -52.04 -23.57
N GLY A 3 35.52 -51.56 -24.19
CA GLY A 3 35.13 -50.16 -24.18
C GLY A 3 34.43 -49.80 -22.88
N VAL A 4 34.99 -48.86 -22.15
CA VAL A 4 34.39 -48.27 -20.93
C VAL A 4 33.59 -47.07 -21.34
N PHE A 5 32.25 -47.15 -21.27
CA PHE A 5 31.36 -46.00 -21.42
C PHE A 5 31.31 -45.24 -20.10
N ALA A 6 31.93 -44.08 -20.04
CA ALA A 6 31.81 -43.15 -18.93
C ALA A 6 30.51 -42.36 -19.10
N ALA A 7 29.51 -42.66 -18.26
CA ALA A 7 28.28 -41.88 -18.17
C ALA A 7 28.55 -40.60 -17.35
N ALA A 8 28.60 -39.46 -18.04
CA ALA A 8 28.67 -38.16 -17.38
C ALA A 8 27.29 -37.78 -16.86
N ALA A 9 27.09 -37.89 -15.55
CA ALA A 9 25.90 -37.41 -14.87
C ALA A 9 25.97 -35.87 -14.76
N PHE A 10 25.23 -35.16 -15.63
CA PHE A 10 24.99 -33.73 -15.50
C PHE A 10 23.98 -33.54 -14.39
N ILE A 11 24.47 -33.12 -13.21
CA ILE A 11 23.65 -32.64 -12.11
C ILE A 11 23.20 -31.24 -12.48
N LEU A 12 21.96 -31.09 -12.98
CA LEU A 12 21.30 -29.80 -13.10
C LEU A 12 21.01 -29.27 -11.67
N TRP A 13 21.89 -28.42 -11.17
CA TRP A 13 21.61 -27.62 -9.99
C TRP A 13 20.62 -26.54 -10.41
N ALA A 14 19.31 -26.81 -10.24
CA ALA A 14 18.30 -25.80 -10.34
C ALA A 14 18.51 -24.80 -9.20
N CYS A 15 19.13 -23.66 -9.50
CA CYS A 15 19.11 -22.50 -8.64
C CYS A 15 17.67 -22.04 -8.46
N LEU A 16 17.03 -22.45 -7.37
CA LEU A 16 15.86 -21.78 -6.82
C LEU A 16 16.30 -20.40 -6.36
N ALA A 17 16.39 -19.46 -7.30
CA ALA A 17 16.44 -18.06 -6.99
C ALA A 17 15.07 -17.72 -6.39
N GLY A 18 14.94 -17.80 -5.07
CA GLY A 18 13.84 -17.20 -4.35
C GLY A 18 13.89 -15.71 -4.68
N ALA A 19 12.98 -15.24 -5.55
CA ALA A 19 12.80 -13.82 -5.79
C ALA A 19 12.42 -13.21 -4.45
N ALA A 20 13.37 -12.54 -3.80
CA ALA A 20 13.07 -11.66 -2.70
C ALA A 20 12.07 -10.63 -3.26
N GLN A 21 10.83 -10.67 -2.79
CA GLN A 21 9.80 -9.76 -3.24
C GLN A 21 10.17 -8.38 -2.73
N GLU A 22 10.71 -7.55 -3.61
CA GLU A 22 11.02 -6.17 -3.25
C GLU A 22 9.72 -5.47 -2.81
N MET A 23 9.79 -4.85 -1.64
CA MET A 23 8.67 -4.09 -1.10
C MET A 23 8.35 -2.93 -2.03
N SER A 24 7.10 -2.86 -2.52
CA SER A 24 6.69 -1.76 -3.38
C SER A 24 6.73 -0.42 -2.64
N TYR A 25 6.89 0.68 -3.39
CA TYR A 25 6.86 2.01 -2.80
C TYR A 25 5.56 2.26 -2.03
N GLY A 26 4.40 1.87 -2.57
CA GLY A 26 3.10 1.98 -1.88
C GLY A 26 3.03 1.17 -0.59
N GLN A 27 3.63 -0.03 -0.57
CA GLN A 27 3.72 -0.85 0.64
C GLN A 27 4.61 -0.18 1.70
N ALA A 28 5.77 0.34 1.31
CA ALA A 28 6.67 1.03 2.23
C ALA A 28 6.00 2.25 2.86
N GLU A 29 5.35 3.08 2.05
CA GLU A 29 4.61 4.26 2.51
C GLU A 29 3.42 3.88 3.40
N TYR A 30 2.72 2.78 3.07
CA TYR A 30 1.63 2.26 3.88
C TYR A 30 2.10 1.85 5.28
N LEU A 31 3.20 1.13 5.36
CA LEU A 31 3.76 0.68 6.65
C LEU A 31 4.22 1.87 7.50
N ASP A 32 4.77 2.90 6.88
CA ASP A 32 5.24 4.12 7.55
C ASP A 32 4.08 5.01 8.04
N SER A 33 3.04 5.19 7.22
CA SER A 33 2.02 6.22 7.43
C SER A 33 0.65 5.68 7.87
N CYS A 34 0.27 4.47 7.44
CA CYS A 34 -1.10 3.96 7.57
C CYS A 34 -1.23 2.81 8.58
N ALA A 35 -0.21 1.94 8.66
CA ALA A 35 -0.26 0.70 9.43
C ALA A 35 -0.46 0.92 10.94
N ILE A 36 -0.05 2.07 11.47
CA ILE A 36 -0.23 2.42 12.89
C ILE A 36 -1.71 2.40 13.30
N CYS A 37 -2.62 2.77 12.40
CA CYS A 37 -4.06 2.76 12.62
C CYS A 37 -4.77 1.61 11.90
N HIS A 38 -4.38 1.31 10.65
CA HIS A 38 -5.07 0.29 9.84
C HIS A 38 -4.51 -1.13 10.01
N GLY A 39 -3.43 -1.28 10.80
CA GLY A 39 -2.71 -2.55 10.92
C GLY A 39 -1.81 -2.84 9.73
N THR A 40 -0.82 -3.69 9.91
CA THR A 40 0.12 -4.07 8.83
C THR A 40 -0.54 -4.85 7.70
N THR A 41 -1.68 -5.49 7.99
CA THR A 41 -2.47 -6.29 7.04
C THR A 41 -3.67 -5.52 6.46
N GLY A 42 -3.93 -4.31 6.94
CA GLY A 42 -5.05 -3.48 6.49
C GLY A 42 -6.42 -3.83 7.08
N THR A 43 -6.47 -4.70 8.09
CA THR A 43 -7.75 -5.16 8.68
C THR A 43 -8.38 -4.17 9.67
N GLY A 44 -7.67 -3.11 10.02
CA GLY A 44 -8.09 -2.16 11.05
C GLY A 44 -7.67 -2.59 12.47
N GLU A 45 -7.13 -3.78 12.63
CA GLU A 45 -6.63 -4.25 13.90
C GLU A 45 -5.24 -3.70 14.18
N CYS A 46 -5.16 -2.76 15.11
CA CYS A 46 -3.90 -2.13 15.51
C CYS A 46 -3.90 -1.85 17.02
N PRO A 47 -2.71 -1.69 17.64
CA PRO A 47 -2.60 -1.40 19.07
C PRO A 47 -3.28 -0.10 19.52
N LEU A 48 -3.54 0.83 18.59
CA LEU A 48 -4.19 2.10 18.86
C LEU A 48 -5.71 2.09 18.62
N ALA A 49 -6.29 0.97 18.12
CA ALA A 49 -7.70 0.91 17.75
C ALA A 49 -8.64 1.34 18.89
N ASP A 50 -8.36 0.88 20.11
CA ASP A 50 -9.16 1.20 21.30
C ASP A 50 -8.99 2.65 21.80
N GLN A 51 -8.00 3.37 21.28
CA GLN A 51 -7.73 4.75 21.67
C GLN A 51 -8.33 5.76 20.67
N LEU A 52 -8.83 5.27 19.52
CA LEU A 52 -9.43 6.10 18.48
C LEU A 52 -10.92 6.26 18.75
N LEU A 53 -11.47 7.43 18.43
CA LEU A 53 -12.91 7.71 18.56
C LEU A 53 -13.75 6.79 17.65
N LYS A 54 -13.19 6.39 16.54
CA LYS A 54 -13.80 5.48 15.57
C LYS A 54 -12.80 4.40 15.20
N HIS A 55 -13.23 3.14 15.24
CA HIS A 55 -12.39 2.02 14.83
C HIS A 55 -11.95 2.18 13.37
N PRO A 56 -10.66 2.00 13.04
CA PRO A 56 -10.17 2.11 11.67
C PRO A 56 -10.88 1.13 10.74
N ALA A 57 -11.16 1.57 9.53
CA ALA A 57 -11.81 0.72 8.54
C ALA A 57 -10.94 -0.49 8.18
N ASP A 58 -11.56 -1.66 8.02
CA ASP A 58 -10.96 -2.80 7.36
C ASP A 58 -10.82 -2.49 5.86
N LEU A 59 -9.59 -2.19 5.44
CA LEU A 59 -9.25 -1.83 4.06
C LEU A 59 -9.27 -3.03 3.11
N THR A 60 -9.25 -4.26 3.63
CA THR A 60 -9.19 -5.48 2.80
C THR A 60 -10.55 -5.85 2.18
N ARG A 61 -11.63 -5.19 2.60
CA ARG A 61 -13.01 -5.48 2.19
C ARG A 61 -13.70 -4.33 1.45
N LEU A 62 -12.93 -3.39 0.90
CA LEU A 62 -13.50 -2.24 0.20
C LEU A 62 -14.22 -2.65 -1.08
N SER A 63 -13.64 -3.58 -1.85
CA SER A 63 -14.27 -4.13 -3.06
C SER A 63 -15.58 -4.85 -2.72
N GLU A 64 -15.59 -5.69 -1.68
CA GLU A 64 -16.80 -6.41 -1.23
C GLU A 64 -17.93 -5.44 -0.89
N ARG A 65 -17.62 -4.37 -0.15
CA ARG A 65 -18.61 -3.36 0.24
C ARG A 65 -19.07 -2.48 -0.92
N ASN A 66 -18.36 -2.49 -2.04
CA ASN A 66 -18.64 -1.72 -3.24
C ASN A 66 -19.08 -2.60 -4.41
N GLY A 67 -19.83 -3.68 -4.13
CA GLY A 67 -20.40 -4.52 -5.18
C GLY A 67 -19.41 -5.36 -5.97
N GLY A 68 -18.22 -5.62 -5.42
CA GLY A 68 -17.17 -6.42 -6.05
C GLY A 68 -16.09 -5.59 -6.77
N GLU A 69 -16.31 -4.29 -6.93
CA GLU A 69 -15.36 -3.39 -7.60
C GLU A 69 -14.61 -2.53 -6.58
N PHE A 70 -13.28 -2.41 -6.76
CA PHE A 70 -12.48 -1.57 -5.89
C PHE A 70 -12.77 -0.08 -6.13
N PRO A 71 -13.19 0.68 -5.12
CA PRO A 71 -13.58 2.09 -5.28
C PRO A 71 -12.34 3.00 -5.32
N TYR A 72 -11.52 2.87 -6.36
CA TYR A 72 -10.20 3.48 -6.46
C TYR A 72 -10.19 4.99 -6.15
N TRP A 73 -11.06 5.74 -6.81
CA TRP A 73 -11.08 7.20 -6.66
C TRP A 73 -11.62 7.65 -5.30
N LEU A 74 -12.51 6.86 -4.69
CA LEU A 74 -12.97 7.11 -3.32
C LEU A 74 -11.82 6.91 -2.33
N VAL A 75 -11.03 5.85 -2.51
CA VAL A 75 -9.83 5.60 -1.68
C VAL A 75 -8.79 6.69 -1.87
N PHE A 76 -8.50 7.07 -3.12
CA PHE A 76 -7.61 8.18 -3.42
C PHE A 76 -8.05 9.47 -2.71
N ALA A 77 -9.32 9.85 -2.86
CA ALA A 77 -9.88 11.05 -2.25
C ALA A 77 -9.87 10.99 -0.72
N ALA A 78 -10.11 9.83 -0.13
CA ALA A 78 -10.06 9.62 1.32
C ALA A 78 -8.63 9.79 1.87
N ILE A 79 -7.61 9.28 1.17
CA ILE A 79 -6.21 9.48 1.54
C ILE A 79 -5.80 10.95 1.37
N ASP A 80 -6.12 11.54 0.22
CA ASP A 80 -5.79 12.93 -0.06
C ASP A 80 -6.42 13.88 0.96
N GLY A 81 -7.72 13.78 1.15
CA GLY A 81 -8.50 14.55 2.13
C GLY A 81 -8.62 16.04 1.86
N ARG A 82 -7.77 16.64 1.01
CA ARG A 82 -7.72 18.11 0.78
C ARG A 82 -8.96 18.68 0.13
N HIS A 83 -9.68 17.85 -0.64
CA HIS A 83 -10.86 18.25 -1.42
C HIS A 83 -12.17 17.60 -0.94
N ALA A 84 -12.14 16.89 0.20
CA ALA A 84 -13.32 16.24 0.72
C ALA A 84 -14.30 17.25 1.33
N ALA A 85 -15.37 17.56 0.62
CA ALA A 85 -16.40 18.52 1.05
C ALA A 85 -17.12 18.10 2.34
N ASN A 86 -17.05 16.80 2.73
CA ASN A 86 -17.69 16.23 3.91
C ASN A 86 -16.72 15.39 4.73
N GLN A 87 -15.71 16.03 5.31
CA GLN A 87 -14.70 15.36 6.17
C GLN A 87 -15.27 14.81 7.49
N ARG A 88 -16.56 14.96 7.77
CA ARG A 88 -17.14 14.60 9.08
C ARG A 88 -17.05 13.11 9.38
N ASP A 89 -17.08 12.27 8.36
CA ASP A 89 -17.00 10.80 8.52
C ASP A 89 -15.56 10.27 8.61
N TYR A 90 -14.56 11.11 8.33
CA TYR A 90 -13.12 10.76 8.30
C TYR A 90 -12.29 11.57 9.30
N ARG A 91 -12.91 12.13 10.35
CA ARG A 91 -12.23 13.06 11.29
C ARG A 91 -11.02 12.47 11.98
N ASP A 92 -10.97 11.15 12.16
CA ASP A 92 -9.88 10.51 12.86
C ASP A 92 -8.71 10.19 11.92
N MET A 93 -8.95 10.14 10.62
CA MET A 93 -7.91 9.97 9.62
C MET A 93 -7.26 11.32 9.28
N PRO A 94 -5.92 11.43 9.36
CA PRO A 94 -5.22 12.64 8.96
C PRO A 94 -5.46 13.00 7.49
N ILE A 95 -5.36 14.30 7.17
CA ILE A 95 -5.34 14.77 5.77
C ILE A 95 -3.95 14.52 5.20
N TRP A 96 -3.77 13.34 4.62
CA TRP A 96 -2.46 12.90 4.14
C TRP A 96 -1.95 13.74 2.98
N GLY A 97 -2.83 14.23 2.11
CA GLY A 97 -2.46 15.14 1.03
C GLY A 97 -1.75 16.39 1.50
N GLU A 98 -2.18 17.00 2.60
CA GLU A 98 -1.49 18.16 3.20
C GLU A 98 -0.13 17.77 3.78
N ARG A 99 -0.08 16.67 4.57
CA ARG A 99 1.16 16.21 5.21
C ARG A 99 2.23 15.81 4.19
N PHE A 100 1.83 15.14 3.13
CA PHE A 100 2.74 14.76 2.04
C PHE A 100 3.20 15.99 1.27
N LEU A 101 2.27 16.90 0.91
CA LEU A 101 2.60 18.10 0.17
C LEU A 101 3.58 18.99 0.94
N GLU A 102 3.40 19.16 2.24
CA GLU A 102 4.33 19.93 3.06
C GLU A 102 5.76 19.38 2.98
N ARG A 103 5.92 18.05 3.03
CA ARG A 103 7.21 17.37 2.90
C ARG A 103 7.77 17.45 1.48
N ASP A 104 6.94 17.16 0.49
CA ASP A 104 7.35 17.03 -0.90
C ASP A 104 7.64 18.40 -1.52
N ALA A 105 6.86 19.45 -1.17
CA ALA A 105 7.11 20.81 -1.63
C ALA A 105 8.43 21.40 -1.10
N ARG A 106 8.84 21.04 0.10
CA ARG A 106 10.17 21.43 0.63
C ARG A 106 11.31 20.88 -0.20
N LYS A 107 11.12 19.67 -0.78
CA LYS A 107 12.16 18.97 -1.55
C LYS A 107 12.13 19.31 -3.05
N TYR A 108 10.95 19.44 -3.62
CA TYR A 108 10.74 19.52 -5.08
C TYR A 108 10.13 20.85 -5.53
N GLY A 109 9.93 21.82 -4.62
CA GLY A 109 9.20 23.06 -4.89
C GLY A 109 7.69 22.84 -5.01
N ALA A 110 6.91 23.94 -5.11
CA ALA A 110 5.44 23.86 -5.06
C ALA A 110 4.84 22.95 -6.14
N LYS A 111 5.23 23.15 -7.41
CA LYS A 111 4.70 22.34 -8.53
C LYS A 111 5.19 20.89 -8.50
N GLY A 112 6.48 20.67 -8.22
CA GLY A 112 7.05 19.34 -8.11
C GLY A 112 6.48 18.58 -6.93
N GLY A 113 6.25 19.26 -5.80
CA GLY A 113 5.64 18.70 -4.61
C GLY A 113 4.23 18.18 -4.86
N GLU A 114 3.39 18.94 -5.59
CA GLU A 114 2.04 18.48 -5.96
C GLU A 114 2.08 17.18 -6.79
N ALA A 115 2.93 17.12 -7.79
CA ALA A 115 3.05 15.93 -8.64
C ALA A 115 3.54 14.70 -7.85
N VAL A 116 4.54 14.87 -6.99
CA VAL A 116 5.08 13.79 -6.14
C VAL A 116 4.05 13.34 -5.10
N THR A 117 3.32 14.28 -4.50
CA THR A 117 2.25 13.97 -3.54
C THR A 117 1.13 13.16 -4.21
N ALA A 118 0.67 13.58 -5.39
CA ALA A 118 -0.34 12.84 -6.13
C ALA A 118 0.13 11.41 -6.46
N GLU A 119 1.34 11.25 -6.96
CA GLU A 119 1.94 9.93 -7.24
C GLU A 119 2.02 9.07 -5.99
N ARG A 120 2.42 9.63 -4.86
CA ARG A 120 2.46 8.93 -3.55
C ARG A 120 1.09 8.39 -3.16
N ILE A 121 0.04 9.20 -3.31
CA ILE A 121 -1.34 8.79 -2.99
C ILE A 121 -1.82 7.71 -3.98
N HIS A 122 -1.46 7.81 -5.27
CA HIS A 122 -1.74 6.77 -6.24
C HIS A 122 -1.11 5.43 -5.84
N ARG A 123 0.16 5.41 -5.45
CA ARG A 123 0.86 4.19 -5.01
C ARG A 123 0.25 3.59 -3.75
N LEU A 124 -0.20 4.43 -2.82
CA LEU A 124 -0.95 3.98 -1.64
C LEU A 124 -2.29 3.34 -2.03
N ALA A 125 -3.07 3.97 -2.92
CA ALA A 125 -4.34 3.43 -3.39
C ALA A 125 -4.16 2.09 -4.13
N GLU A 126 -3.13 1.95 -4.97
CA GLU A 126 -2.76 0.70 -5.63
C GLU A 126 -2.39 -0.39 -4.62
N TYR A 127 -1.63 -0.05 -3.58
CA TYR A 127 -1.30 -0.99 -2.53
C TYR A 127 -2.55 -1.44 -1.77
N VAL A 128 -3.43 -0.53 -1.37
CA VAL A 128 -4.72 -0.87 -0.73
C VAL A 128 -5.57 -1.74 -1.65
N GLN A 129 -5.56 -1.49 -2.97
CA GLN A 129 -6.23 -2.35 -3.94
C GLN A 129 -5.65 -3.77 -3.94
N SER A 130 -4.35 -3.92 -3.78
CA SER A 130 -3.69 -5.23 -3.71
C SER A 130 -4.04 -6.04 -2.47
N LEU A 131 -4.51 -5.38 -1.40
CA LEU A 131 -4.93 -6.01 -0.15
C LEU A 131 -6.35 -6.61 -0.21
N GLN A 132 -7.12 -6.38 -1.30
CA GLN A 132 -8.51 -6.80 -1.35
C GLN A 132 -8.65 -8.32 -1.28
N ARG A 133 -9.55 -8.78 -0.40
CA ARG A 133 -9.94 -10.19 -0.31
C ARG A 133 -10.72 -10.57 -1.58
N ARG A 134 -10.40 -11.73 -2.12
CA ARG A 134 -11.12 -12.33 -3.25
C ARG A 134 -12.30 -13.13 -2.74
#